data_ae880059dfbbc8085319408e4c56f20c
#
_entry.id   ae880059dfbbc8085319408e4c56f20c
#
_cell.length_a   1.000
_cell.length_b   1.000
_cell.length_c   1.000
_cell.angle_alpha   90.00
_cell.angle_beta   90.00
_cell.angle_gamma   90.00
#
_symmetry.space_group_name_H-M   'P 1'
#
loop_
_entity.id
_entity.type
_entity.pdbx_description
1 polymer ?
#
loop_
_entity_poly.entity_id
_entity_poly.type
_entity_poly.pdbx_seq_one_letter_code
_entity_poly.pdbx_strand_id
1 'polypeptide(L)'
;QIVARRDAERRYEQSLAQGDAPVMLEAHRDGLHTANIGNLQPGDELVLECRYAQTIGFEQGRLRVSIPTTIAPRYGNAEQAGLQPQQVPHASLQAEYPLALTLTLGPALAGASVECPTHRCTTRHDASGAMHMELRPGARLDRDVVVVVTPREPHPSLLLRAADTVDPAAPLVMLAALQPAPASPRPGIALKLLVDCSGSMNGDSIA
;
A
#
# COMPACT_ATOMS: atom_id res chain seq x y z
N GLN A 1 20.42 5.09 -7.78
CA GLN A 1 20.86 6.45 -7.44
C GLN A 1 19.69 7.42 -7.67
N ILE A 2 19.40 8.29 -6.69
CA ILE A 2 18.41 9.36 -6.84
C ILE A 2 19.11 10.53 -7.57
N VAL A 3 18.52 10.97 -8.67
CA VAL A 3 19.03 12.06 -9.50
C VAL A 3 17.90 12.95 -9.98
N ALA A 4 18.21 14.14 -10.51
CA ALA A 4 17.20 14.98 -11.14
C ALA A 4 16.54 14.26 -12.32
N ARG A 5 15.24 14.47 -12.54
CA ARG A 5 14.46 13.78 -13.58
C ARG A 5 15.10 13.84 -14.96
N ARG A 6 15.50 15.03 -15.40
CA ARG A 6 16.16 15.22 -16.70
C ARG A 6 17.47 14.43 -16.87
N ASP A 7 18.21 14.25 -15.78
CA ASP A 7 19.45 13.47 -15.80
C ASP A 7 19.14 11.97 -15.84
N ALA A 8 18.07 11.52 -15.17
CA ALA A 8 17.59 10.14 -15.24
C ALA A 8 17.14 9.81 -16.67
N GLU A 9 16.30 10.66 -17.26
CA GLU A 9 15.81 10.50 -18.64
C GLU A 9 16.97 10.41 -19.64
N ARG A 10 17.92 11.33 -19.56
CA ARG A 10 19.09 11.31 -20.45
C ARG A 10 19.91 10.03 -20.33
N ARG A 11 20.16 9.55 -19.10
CA ARG A 11 20.89 8.30 -18.87
C ARG A 11 20.12 7.09 -19.38
N TYR A 12 18.81 7.10 -19.17
CA TYR A 12 17.91 6.05 -19.65
C TYR A 12 17.95 5.93 -21.17
N GLU A 13 17.79 7.06 -21.88
CA GLU A 13 17.86 7.12 -23.35
C GLU A 13 19.22 6.70 -23.89
N GLN A 14 20.31 7.10 -23.23
CA GLN A 14 21.65 6.69 -23.58
C GLN A 14 21.84 5.17 -23.50
N SER A 15 21.38 4.54 -22.40
CA SER A 15 21.46 3.09 -22.24
C SER A 15 20.58 2.35 -23.25
N LEU A 16 19.39 2.88 -23.56
CA LEU A 16 18.55 2.34 -24.63
C LEU A 16 19.28 2.31 -25.98
N ALA A 17 19.93 3.41 -26.34
CA ALA A 17 20.67 3.53 -27.59
C ALA A 17 21.91 2.61 -27.66
N GLN A 18 22.45 2.20 -26.51
CA GLN A 18 23.55 1.24 -26.41
C GLN A 18 23.10 -0.22 -26.44
N GLY A 19 21.78 -0.46 -26.44
CA GLY A 19 21.20 -1.81 -26.44
C GLY A 19 21.07 -2.43 -25.05
N ASP A 20 21.36 -1.69 -23.98
CA ASP A 20 21.14 -2.14 -22.61
C ASP A 20 19.63 -2.20 -22.28
N ALA A 21 19.26 -2.91 -21.22
CA ALA A 21 17.90 -2.94 -20.66
C ALA A 21 17.82 -2.05 -19.41
N PRO A 22 17.78 -0.71 -19.56
CA PRO A 22 17.75 0.19 -18.42
C PRO A 22 16.41 0.16 -17.71
N VAL A 23 16.44 0.44 -16.39
CA VAL A 23 15.24 0.66 -15.57
C VAL A 23 15.28 2.07 -15.00
N MET A 24 14.23 2.84 -15.22
CA MET A 24 14.05 4.16 -14.65
C MET A 24 12.78 4.17 -13.78
N LEU A 25 12.96 4.43 -12.48
CA LEU A 25 11.88 4.60 -11.53
C LEU A 25 11.59 6.09 -11.37
N GLU A 26 10.35 6.48 -11.58
CA GLU A 26 9.88 7.84 -11.42
C GLU A 26 8.82 7.93 -10.32
N ALA A 27 8.96 8.94 -9.46
CA ALA A 27 7.93 9.31 -8.49
C ALA A 27 7.04 10.41 -9.07
N HIS A 28 5.75 10.20 -9.06
CA HIS A 28 4.73 11.16 -9.48
C HIS A 28 4.03 11.76 -8.25
N ARG A 29 3.01 12.59 -8.52
CA ARG A 29 2.17 13.12 -7.45
C ARG A 29 1.38 11.99 -6.79
N ASP A 30 0.90 12.24 -5.58
CA ASP A 30 0.04 11.33 -4.81
C ASP A 30 0.65 9.95 -4.50
N GLY A 31 1.99 9.87 -4.47
CA GLY A 31 2.70 8.63 -4.14
C GLY A 31 2.70 7.57 -5.24
N LEU A 32 2.26 7.92 -6.45
CA LEU A 32 2.36 7.03 -7.59
C LEU A 32 3.82 6.93 -8.07
N HIS A 33 4.24 5.71 -8.36
CA HIS A 33 5.56 5.45 -8.96
C HIS A 33 5.39 4.66 -10.24
N THR A 34 6.17 4.99 -11.26
CA THR A 34 6.25 4.25 -12.52
C THR A 34 7.66 3.71 -12.73
N ALA A 35 7.76 2.50 -13.23
CA ALA A 35 9.01 1.90 -13.66
C ALA A 35 8.99 1.77 -15.19
N ASN A 36 9.87 2.53 -15.86
CA ASN A 36 10.08 2.40 -17.29
C ASN A 36 11.21 1.40 -17.52
N ILE A 37 10.96 0.37 -18.30
CA ILE A 37 11.90 -0.70 -18.57
C ILE A 37 12.10 -0.78 -20.08
N GLY A 38 13.35 -0.66 -20.52
CA GLY A 38 13.69 -0.62 -21.93
C GLY A 38 14.23 -1.92 -22.48
N ASN A 39 14.19 -2.05 -23.80
CA ASN A 39 14.82 -3.11 -24.58
C ASN A 39 14.48 -4.56 -24.16
N LEU A 40 13.26 -4.78 -23.61
CA LEU A 40 12.78 -6.14 -23.38
C LEU A 40 12.55 -6.85 -24.72
N GLN A 41 13.07 -8.06 -24.83
CA GLN A 41 12.91 -8.89 -26.02
C GLN A 41 11.75 -9.88 -25.83
N PRO A 42 11.11 -10.34 -26.91
CA PRO A 42 10.13 -11.39 -26.83
C PRO A 42 10.68 -12.65 -26.14
N GLY A 43 10.01 -13.08 -25.07
CA GLY A 43 10.45 -14.23 -24.28
C GLY A 43 11.28 -13.89 -23.04
N ASP A 44 11.64 -12.63 -22.84
CA ASP A 44 12.29 -12.20 -21.61
C ASP A 44 11.33 -12.30 -20.41
N GLU A 45 11.88 -12.73 -19.28
CA GLU A 45 11.18 -12.72 -17.99
C GLU A 45 11.71 -11.59 -17.12
N LEU A 46 10.81 -10.78 -16.59
CA LEU A 46 11.14 -9.67 -15.69
C LEU A 46 10.56 -9.93 -14.31
N VAL A 47 11.41 -9.85 -13.28
CA VAL A 47 10.99 -9.87 -11.88
C VAL A 47 11.30 -8.51 -11.25
N LEU A 48 10.27 -7.82 -10.76
CA LEU A 48 10.41 -6.57 -10.03
C LEU A 48 10.23 -6.82 -8.52
N GLU A 49 11.28 -6.61 -7.75
CA GLU A 49 11.24 -6.68 -6.28
C GLU A 49 11.25 -5.27 -5.71
N CYS A 50 10.20 -4.92 -4.95
CA CYS A 50 10.09 -3.64 -4.26
C CYS A 50 10.00 -3.85 -2.75
N ARG A 51 10.76 -3.05 -1.97
CA ARG A 51 10.67 -3.01 -0.50
C ARG A 51 10.36 -1.58 -0.07
N TYR A 52 9.34 -1.44 0.76
CA TYR A 52 8.95 -0.15 1.30
C TYR A 52 8.50 -0.29 2.76
N ALA A 53 8.50 0.81 3.48
CA ALA A 53 7.96 0.89 4.84
C ALA A 53 6.88 1.97 4.88
N GLN A 54 5.84 1.70 5.65
CA GLN A 54 4.72 2.61 5.84
C GLN A 54 4.30 2.63 7.31
N THR A 55 4.04 3.81 7.84
CA THR A 55 3.43 3.96 9.15
C THR A 55 1.92 3.81 9.03
N ILE A 56 1.34 2.94 9.85
CA ILE A 56 -0.10 2.71 9.89
C ILE A 56 -0.61 3.18 11.25
N GLY A 57 -1.56 4.10 11.24
CA GLY A 57 -2.20 4.62 12.45
C GLY A 57 -3.33 3.72 12.93
N PHE A 58 -3.68 3.86 14.21
CA PHE A 58 -4.88 3.25 14.77
C PHE A 58 -6.11 4.11 14.46
N GLU A 59 -7.15 3.47 13.94
CA GLU A 59 -8.46 4.06 13.74
C GLU A 59 -9.48 3.31 14.60
N GLN A 60 -10.08 3.99 15.55
CA GLN A 60 -11.07 3.40 16.48
C GLN A 60 -10.57 2.10 17.16
N GLY A 61 -9.30 2.07 17.54
CA GLY A 61 -8.68 0.89 18.16
C GLY A 61 -8.29 -0.24 17.24
N ARG A 62 -8.35 -0.04 15.93
CA ARG A 62 -8.01 -1.02 14.89
C ARG A 62 -6.91 -0.49 13.99
N LEU A 63 -6.11 -1.39 13.43
CA LEU A 63 -5.18 -1.10 12.36
C LEU A 63 -5.83 -1.50 11.05
N ARG A 64 -5.93 -0.57 10.11
CA ARG A 64 -6.39 -0.83 8.76
C ARG A 64 -5.21 -0.81 7.80
N VAL A 65 -4.83 -1.97 7.29
CA VAL A 65 -3.80 -2.13 6.26
C VAL A 65 -4.49 -2.17 4.91
N SER A 66 -4.24 -1.19 4.08
CA SER A 66 -4.74 -1.16 2.69
C SER A 66 -3.56 -1.29 1.75
N ILE A 67 -3.58 -2.33 0.93
CA ILE A 67 -2.57 -2.58 -0.09
C ILE A 67 -3.24 -2.35 -1.44
N PRO A 68 -2.92 -1.23 -2.13
CA PRO A 68 -3.49 -0.96 -3.44
C PRO A 68 -2.93 -1.96 -4.44
N THR A 69 -3.80 -2.74 -5.03
CA THR A 69 -3.49 -3.72 -6.08
C THR A 69 -4.14 -3.36 -7.40
N THR A 70 -5.01 -2.34 -7.39
CA THR A 70 -5.64 -1.82 -8.59
C THR A 70 -5.33 -0.34 -8.73
N ILE A 71 -4.86 0.05 -9.91
CA ILE A 71 -4.71 1.45 -10.28
C ILE A 71 -5.91 1.80 -11.15
N ALA A 72 -6.97 2.30 -10.53
CA ALA A 72 -8.11 2.82 -11.27
C ALA A 72 -8.17 4.33 -11.03
N PRO A 73 -7.87 5.17 -12.03
CA PRO A 73 -8.16 6.59 -11.95
C PRO A 73 -9.69 6.76 -11.98
N ARG A 74 -10.32 6.70 -10.81
CA ARG A 74 -11.77 6.96 -10.71
C ARG A 74 -12.11 8.41 -11.00
N TYR A 75 -11.20 9.31 -10.67
CA TYR A 75 -11.35 10.75 -10.85
C TYR A 75 -9.98 11.33 -11.19
N GLY A 76 -9.85 11.86 -12.38
CA GLY A 76 -8.63 12.55 -12.80
C GLY A 76 -8.21 12.19 -14.21
N ASN A 77 -7.48 13.10 -14.80
CA ASN A 77 -6.83 12.92 -16.08
C ASN A 77 -5.42 12.39 -15.81
N ALA A 78 -4.99 11.35 -16.51
CA ALA A 78 -3.64 10.80 -16.43
C ALA A 78 -2.57 11.89 -16.65
N GLU A 79 -2.86 12.87 -17.47
CA GLU A 79 -2.04 14.04 -17.74
C GLU A 79 -1.86 14.92 -16.48
N GLN A 80 -2.92 15.09 -15.68
CA GLN A 80 -2.85 15.82 -14.39
C GLN A 80 -2.04 15.08 -13.34
N ALA A 81 -2.00 13.73 -13.40
CA ALA A 81 -1.14 12.90 -12.60
C ALA A 81 0.32 12.93 -13.05
N GLY A 82 0.61 13.56 -14.21
CA GLY A 82 1.96 13.64 -14.77
C GLY A 82 2.39 12.38 -15.52
N LEU A 83 1.44 11.50 -15.88
CA LEU A 83 1.73 10.28 -16.62
C LEU A 83 1.89 10.59 -18.12
N GLN A 84 2.88 9.97 -18.74
CA GLN A 84 3.02 9.95 -20.18
C GLN A 84 1.99 8.99 -20.80
N PRO A 85 1.60 9.14 -22.07
CA PRO A 85 0.60 8.27 -22.72
C PRO A 85 0.87 6.76 -22.56
N GLN A 86 2.13 6.35 -22.64
CA GLN A 86 2.56 4.96 -22.48
C GLN A 86 2.53 4.46 -21.03
N GLN A 87 2.46 5.36 -20.05
CA GLN A 87 2.41 5.05 -18.62
C GLN A 87 0.96 4.92 -18.11
N VAL A 88 -0.02 5.25 -18.95
CA VAL A 88 -1.43 5.16 -18.58
C VAL A 88 -1.83 3.69 -18.45
N PRO A 89 -2.31 3.23 -17.28
CA PRO A 89 -2.72 1.86 -17.08
C PRO A 89 -3.87 1.47 -18.01
N HIS A 90 -3.77 0.29 -18.58
CA HIS A 90 -4.86 -0.28 -19.39
C HIS A 90 -5.99 -0.71 -18.46
N ALA A 91 -7.15 -0.11 -18.59
CA ALA A 91 -8.33 -0.52 -17.81
C ALA A 91 -8.93 -1.81 -18.40
N SER A 92 -9.10 -2.83 -17.57
CA SER A 92 -9.79 -4.06 -17.92
C SER A 92 -10.76 -4.44 -16.81
N LEU A 93 -11.95 -4.89 -17.19
CA LEU A 93 -12.91 -5.47 -16.25
C LEU A 93 -12.56 -6.91 -15.86
N GLN A 94 -11.62 -7.53 -16.55
CA GLN A 94 -11.15 -8.88 -16.29
C GLN A 94 -9.71 -8.82 -15.77
N ALA A 95 -9.54 -8.98 -14.47
CA ALA A 95 -8.23 -9.11 -13.88
C ALA A 95 -7.81 -10.59 -13.92
N GLU A 96 -6.85 -10.92 -14.76
CA GLU A 96 -6.34 -12.29 -14.91
C GLU A 96 -5.11 -12.56 -14.04
N TYR A 97 -4.47 -11.53 -13.53
CA TYR A 97 -3.22 -11.64 -12.78
C TYR A 97 -3.43 -12.25 -11.41
N PRO A 98 -2.72 -13.34 -11.08
CA PRO A 98 -2.80 -13.96 -9.76
C PRO A 98 -2.19 -13.06 -8.69
N LEU A 99 -2.75 -13.13 -7.48
CA LEU A 99 -2.25 -12.44 -6.31
C LEU A 99 -1.95 -13.44 -5.20
N ALA A 100 -0.74 -13.38 -4.66
CA ALA A 100 -0.37 -14.05 -3.42
C ALA A 100 0.05 -12.99 -2.40
N LEU A 101 -0.44 -13.11 -1.17
CA LEU A 101 -0.08 -12.20 -0.08
C LEU A 101 0.05 -13.00 1.22
N THR A 102 1.15 -12.77 1.91
CA THR A 102 1.35 -13.20 3.29
C THR A 102 1.56 -11.97 4.17
N LEU A 103 0.75 -11.82 5.21
CA LEU A 103 0.92 -10.80 6.24
C LEU A 103 1.42 -11.49 7.52
N THR A 104 2.54 -11.01 8.06
CA THR A 104 3.05 -11.48 9.34
C THR A 104 2.86 -10.41 10.40
N LEU A 105 2.15 -10.75 11.47
CA LEU A 105 1.97 -9.91 12.65
C LEU A 105 3.00 -10.31 13.69
N GLY A 106 3.81 -9.33 14.11
CA GLY A 106 4.80 -9.55 15.16
C GLY A 106 4.17 -9.89 16.52
N PRO A 107 4.99 -10.32 17.49
CA PRO A 107 4.53 -10.80 18.80
C PRO A 107 3.63 -9.82 19.56
N ALA A 108 3.83 -8.51 19.38
CA ALA A 108 2.98 -7.47 19.99
C ALA A 108 1.51 -7.54 19.56
N LEU A 109 1.24 -8.17 18.41
CA LEU A 109 -0.10 -8.35 17.85
C LEU A 109 -0.51 -9.83 17.74
N ALA A 110 0.22 -10.75 18.36
CA ALA A 110 -0.01 -12.18 18.24
C ALA A 110 -1.42 -12.62 18.68
N GLY A 111 -2.03 -11.90 19.61
CA GLY A 111 -3.39 -12.17 20.08
C GLY A 111 -4.47 -11.35 19.36
N ALA A 112 -4.13 -10.62 18.31
CA ALA A 112 -5.07 -9.80 17.57
C ALA A 112 -6.05 -10.66 16.75
N SER A 113 -7.24 -10.13 16.53
CA SER A 113 -8.17 -10.66 15.52
C SER A 113 -7.82 -10.05 14.17
N VAL A 114 -7.82 -10.86 13.12
CA VAL A 114 -7.50 -10.44 11.74
C VAL A 114 -8.66 -10.76 10.82
N GLU A 115 -9.14 -9.76 10.12
CA GLU A 115 -10.21 -9.86 9.14
C GLU A 115 -9.71 -9.33 7.79
N CYS A 116 -10.07 -9.99 6.71
CA CYS A 116 -9.82 -9.53 5.34
C CYS A 116 -11.17 -9.44 4.59
N PRO A 117 -11.85 -8.30 4.64
CA PRO A 117 -13.18 -8.16 4.03
C PRO A 117 -13.16 -8.25 2.51
N THR A 118 -12.02 -8.03 1.87
CA THR A 118 -11.90 -8.00 0.41
C THR A 118 -11.54 -9.36 -0.20
N HIS A 119 -10.85 -10.22 0.56
CA HIS A 119 -10.36 -11.50 0.06
C HIS A 119 -10.54 -12.61 1.10
N ARG A 120 -10.68 -13.83 0.63
CA ARG A 120 -10.66 -15.00 1.52
C ARG A 120 -9.24 -15.27 1.99
N CYS A 121 -9.05 -15.41 3.29
CA CYS A 121 -7.76 -15.69 3.90
C CYS A 121 -7.82 -16.85 4.88
N THR A 122 -6.66 -17.33 5.26
CA THR A 122 -6.43 -18.26 6.37
C THR A 122 -5.40 -17.66 7.31
N THR A 123 -5.53 -17.96 8.60
CA THR A 123 -4.58 -17.52 9.61
C THR A 123 -3.95 -18.72 10.28
N ARG A 124 -2.68 -18.62 10.62
CA ARG A 124 -1.93 -19.62 11.41
C ARG A 124 -0.98 -18.93 12.38
N HIS A 125 -0.66 -19.58 13.46
CA HIS A 125 0.41 -19.15 14.38
C HIS A 125 1.62 -20.03 14.18
N ASP A 126 2.81 -19.44 14.29
CA ASP A 126 4.05 -20.20 14.31
C ASP A 126 4.52 -20.47 15.74
N ALA A 127 5.64 -21.20 15.88
CA ALA A 127 6.22 -21.56 17.17
C ALA A 127 6.76 -20.34 17.96
N SER A 128 7.02 -19.22 17.31
CA SER A 128 7.44 -17.96 17.95
C SER A 128 6.27 -17.15 18.50
N GLY A 129 5.03 -17.55 18.20
CA GLY A 129 3.81 -16.84 18.54
C GLY A 129 3.44 -15.73 17.53
N ALA A 130 4.18 -15.59 16.43
CA ALA A 130 3.78 -14.69 15.37
C ALA A 130 2.57 -15.26 14.62
N MET A 131 1.66 -14.38 14.20
CA MET A 131 0.50 -14.75 13.41
C MET A 131 0.77 -14.48 11.93
N HIS A 132 0.49 -15.45 11.10
CA HIS A 132 0.56 -15.34 9.66
C HIS A 132 -0.84 -15.42 9.07
N MET A 133 -1.19 -14.44 8.25
CA MET A 133 -2.39 -14.47 7.41
C MET A 133 -1.95 -14.64 5.96
N GLU A 134 -2.58 -15.55 5.26
CA GLU A 134 -2.32 -15.83 3.85
C GLU A 134 -3.62 -15.74 3.05
N LEU A 135 -3.58 -15.12 1.87
CA LEU A 135 -4.71 -15.20 0.95
C LEU A 135 -4.87 -16.63 0.43
N ARG A 136 -6.11 -17.07 0.28
CA ARG A 136 -6.38 -18.38 -0.31
C ARG A 136 -6.00 -18.40 -1.79
N PRO A 137 -5.60 -19.55 -2.33
CA PRO A 137 -5.35 -19.72 -3.76
C PRO A 137 -6.54 -19.23 -4.60
N GLY A 138 -6.23 -18.61 -5.74
CA GLY A 138 -7.22 -18.04 -6.65
C GLY A 138 -7.53 -16.57 -6.41
N ALA A 139 -6.87 -15.90 -5.46
CA ALA A 139 -6.92 -14.44 -5.35
C ALA A 139 -6.33 -13.78 -6.60
N ARG A 140 -6.89 -12.65 -7.01
CA ARG A 140 -6.49 -11.92 -8.21
C ARG A 140 -6.31 -10.44 -7.90
N LEU A 141 -5.57 -9.74 -8.77
CA LEU A 141 -5.39 -8.28 -8.72
C LEU A 141 -6.62 -7.53 -9.24
N ASP A 142 -7.81 -7.87 -8.74
CA ASP A 142 -9.09 -7.32 -9.18
C ASP A 142 -9.65 -6.25 -8.24
N ARG A 143 -9.11 -6.16 -7.03
CA ARG A 143 -9.50 -5.20 -5.99
C ARG A 143 -8.42 -5.04 -4.96
N ASP A 144 -8.37 -3.91 -4.28
CA ASP A 144 -7.42 -3.66 -3.20
C ASP A 144 -7.55 -4.69 -2.07
N VAL A 145 -6.40 -5.07 -1.49
CA VAL A 145 -6.42 -5.92 -0.30
C VAL A 145 -6.56 -5.03 0.92
N VAL A 146 -7.61 -5.25 1.68
CA VAL A 146 -7.85 -4.58 2.96
C VAL A 146 -7.81 -5.60 4.07
N VAL A 147 -6.92 -5.37 5.04
CA VAL A 147 -6.82 -6.19 6.24
C VAL A 147 -7.09 -5.30 7.45
N VAL A 148 -7.97 -5.75 8.33
CA VAL A 148 -8.29 -5.10 9.58
C VAL A 148 -7.75 -5.94 10.72
N VAL A 149 -6.85 -5.35 11.50
CA VAL A 149 -6.26 -5.99 12.68
C VAL A 149 -6.82 -5.32 13.92
N THR A 150 -7.50 -6.09 14.76
CA THR A 150 -8.03 -5.63 16.04
C THR A 150 -7.17 -6.22 17.16
N PRO A 151 -6.33 -5.42 17.81
CA PRO A 151 -5.52 -5.88 18.92
C PRO A 151 -6.38 -6.41 20.09
N ARG A 152 -5.88 -7.39 20.80
CA ARG A 152 -6.56 -7.92 21.98
C ARG A 152 -6.65 -6.90 23.11
N GLU A 153 -5.57 -6.12 23.26
CA GLU A 153 -5.52 -5.04 24.23
C GLU A 153 -6.01 -3.74 23.55
N PRO A 154 -6.90 -3.01 24.21
CA PRO A 154 -7.54 -1.83 23.59
C PRO A 154 -6.58 -0.67 23.32
N HIS A 155 -5.38 -0.67 23.93
CA HIS A 155 -4.41 0.42 23.82
C HIS A 155 -2.97 -0.13 23.71
N PRO A 156 -2.64 -0.82 22.62
CA PRO A 156 -1.28 -1.32 22.46
C PRO A 156 -0.34 -0.11 22.28
N SER A 157 0.68 -0.06 23.11
CA SER A 157 1.81 0.84 22.92
C SER A 157 2.92 0.08 22.22
N LEU A 158 3.46 0.66 21.17
CA LEU A 158 4.57 0.08 20.43
C LEU A 158 5.75 1.05 20.46
N LEU A 159 6.89 0.57 20.86
CA LEU A 159 8.16 1.25 20.76
C LEU A 159 9.12 0.42 19.92
N LEU A 160 9.48 0.92 18.77
CA LEU A 160 10.48 0.34 17.89
C LEU A 160 11.74 1.19 17.93
N ARG A 161 12.89 0.53 17.87
CA ARG A 161 14.18 1.20 17.71
C ARG A 161 15.01 0.47 16.65
N ALA A 162 15.73 1.23 15.86
CA ALA A 162 16.65 0.71 14.85
C ALA A 162 17.86 1.62 14.75
N ALA A 163 18.97 1.09 14.26
CA ALA A 163 20.11 1.91 13.90
C ALA A 163 19.73 2.83 12.75
N ASP A 164 20.12 4.10 12.83
CA ASP A 164 20.04 5.00 11.69
C ASP A 164 21.22 4.71 10.77
N THR A 165 20.92 4.31 9.54
CA THR A 165 21.93 4.04 8.51
C THR A 165 22.16 5.27 7.59
N VAL A 166 21.40 6.35 7.79
CA VAL A 166 21.42 7.55 6.95
C VAL A 166 22.19 8.67 7.62
N ASP A 167 21.98 8.87 8.92
CA ASP A 167 22.64 9.92 9.71
C ASP A 167 23.59 9.31 10.75
N PRO A 168 24.93 9.36 10.51
CA PRO A 168 25.92 8.87 11.47
C PRO A 168 25.93 9.64 12.81
N ALA A 169 25.45 10.88 12.82
CA ALA A 169 25.38 11.71 14.03
C ALA A 169 24.16 11.35 14.91
N ALA A 170 23.15 10.70 14.34
CA ALA A 170 21.97 10.21 15.04
C ALA A 170 21.90 8.66 14.95
N PRO A 171 22.70 7.92 15.76
CA PRO A 171 22.88 6.48 15.56
C PRO A 171 21.63 5.65 15.79
N LEU A 172 20.54 6.25 16.28
CA LEU A 172 19.33 5.54 16.67
C LEU A 172 18.09 6.26 16.17
N VAL A 173 17.23 5.55 15.44
CA VAL A 173 15.87 5.98 15.11
C VAL A 173 14.89 5.25 16.03
N MET A 174 13.95 6.00 16.57
CA MET A 174 12.88 5.47 17.42
C MET A 174 11.51 5.83 16.85
N LEU A 175 10.63 4.84 16.80
CA LEU A 175 9.22 5.02 16.49
C LEU A 175 8.39 4.62 17.69
N ALA A 176 7.62 5.56 18.24
CA ALA A 176 6.65 5.31 19.30
C ALA A 176 5.23 5.45 18.73
N ALA A 177 4.43 4.42 18.85
CA ALA A 177 3.00 4.46 18.58
C ALA A 177 2.23 4.35 19.89
N LEU A 178 1.49 5.39 20.22
CA LEU A 178 0.69 5.46 21.45
C LEU A 178 -0.77 5.63 21.03
N GLN A 179 -1.63 4.78 21.55
CA GLN A 179 -3.07 4.95 21.43
C GLN A 179 -3.62 5.45 22.77
N PRO A 180 -4.06 6.72 22.86
CA PRO A 180 -4.68 7.22 24.08
C PRO A 180 -5.98 6.46 24.36
N ALA A 181 -6.30 6.30 25.64
CA ALA A 181 -7.59 5.77 26.04
C ALA A 181 -8.72 6.62 25.42
N PRO A 182 -9.79 6.00 24.91
CA PRO A 182 -10.93 6.76 24.42
C PRO A 182 -11.44 7.69 25.52
N ALA A 183 -11.67 8.94 25.17
CA ALA A 183 -12.28 9.89 26.09
C ALA A 183 -13.65 9.33 26.53
N SER A 184 -13.95 9.47 27.81
CA SER A 184 -15.28 9.09 28.31
C SER A 184 -16.37 9.75 27.47
N PRO A 185 -17.45 9.04 27.14
CA PRO A 185 -18.55 9.61 26.36
C PRO A 185 -19.04 10.90 27.00
N ARG A 186 -19.01 11.98 26.25
CA ARG A 186 -19.58 13.25 26.71
C ARG A 186 -21.10 13.14 26.57
N PRO A 187 -21.88 13.31 27.63
CA PRO A 187 -23.33 13.37 27.50
C PRO A 187 -23.72 14.59 26.68
N GLY A 188 -24.69 14.43 25.77
CA GLY A 188 -25.25 15.55 25.00
C GLY A 188 -24.57 15.82 23.66
N ILE A 189 -24.20 14.80 22.90
CA ILE A 189 -23.73 14.96 21.51
C ILE A 189 -24.91 15.32 20.63
N ALA A 190 -24.88 16.52 20.00
CA ALA A 190 -25.77 16.86 18.90
C ALA A 190 -25.14 16.39 17.58
N LEU A 191 -25.74 15.40 16.95
CA LEU A 191 -25.29 14.89 15.66
C LEU A 191 -26.02 15.64 14.53
N LYS A 192 -25.26 16.28 13.64
CA LYS A 192 -25.77 16.81 12.37
C LYS A 192 -25.24 15.91 11.25
N LEU A 193 -26.16 15.33 10.50
CA LEU A 193 -25.82 14.54 9.30
C LEU A 193 -25.95 15.44 8.07
N LEU A 194 -24.89 15.58 7.33
CA LEU A 194 -24.87 16.18 6.01
C LEU A 194 -24.73 15.06 5.00
N VAL A 195 -25.75 14.88 4.16
CA VAL A 195 -25.74 13.86 3.11
C VAL A 195 -25.51 14.58 1.78
N ASP A 196 -24.46 14.17 1.08
CA ASP A 196 -24.24 14.61 -0.30
C ASP A 196 -25.16 13.82 -1.23
N CYS A 197 -26.05 14.55 -1.90
CA CYS A 197 -26.99 14.03 -2.90
C CYS A 197 -26.64 14.54 -4.30
N SER A 198 -25.38 14.89 -4.55
CA SER A 198 -24.93 15.36 -5.87
C SER A 198 -25.09 14.27 -6.95
N GLY A 199 -25.13 14.67 -8.22
CA GLY A 199 -25.31 13.74 -9.34
C GLY A 199 -24.20 12.69 -9.46
N SER A 200 -23.03 12.91 -8.84
CA SER A 200 -21.93 11.94 -8.77
C SER A 200 -22.24 10.74 -7.87
N MET A 201 -23.28 10.84 -7.03
CA MET A 201 -23.76 9.76 -6.17
C MET A 201 -24.80 8.86 -6.84
N ASN A 202 -25.21 9.17 -8.07
CA ASN A 202 -26.12 8.32 -8.84
C ASN A 202 -25.42 7.00 -9.21
N GLY A 203 -26.01 5.88 -8.80
CA GLY A 203 -25.54 4.52 -9.06
C GLY A 203 -25.92 3.57 -7.93
N ASP A 204 -25.36 2.37 -7.98
CA ASP A 204 -25.61 1.29 -7.00
C ASP A 204 -25.20 1.63 -5.56
N SER A 205 -24.59 2.79 -5.34
CA SER A 205 -24.17 3.28 -4.01
C SER A 205 -25.31 3.90 -3.20
N ILE A 206 -26.51 4.07 -3.79
CA ILE A 206 -27.69 4.67 -3.12
C ILE A 206 -28.82 3.63 -2.90
N ALA A 207 -28.63 2.42 -3.41
CA ALA A 207 -29.63 1.33 -3.28
C ALA A 207 -29.53 0.61 -1.94
#